data_9184f57a6223b49035e50543992aeb74
#
_entry.id   9184f57a6223b49035e50543992aeb74
#
_cell.length_a   1.000
_cell.length_b   1.000
_cell.length_c   1.000
_cell.angle_alpha   90.00
_cell.angle_beta   90.00
_cell.angle_gamma   90.00
#
_symmetry.space_group_name_H-M   'P 1'
#
loop_
_entity.id
_entity.type
_entity.pdbx_description
1 polymer ?
#
loop_
_entity_poly.entity_id
_entity_poly.type
_entity_poly.pdbx_seq_one_letter_code
_entity_poly.pdbx_strand_id
1 'polypeptide(L)'
;MENLQKSIENQREALRELLSEPLGRLANQCAAAWGDRQRLNTELAGALGNLSYCKHLYVMDANYRQVSDNVGHDGLLACHGRDRTGRPYVSGIGPAVPLVLSQAYMSLEEHRPSLTAVQVVQDGAGQLLGYIGAYFGLRDLPLTRELYEEPRKWQQLKGDPSIRDTVFHQLRSESLMDRQIDTALGMVAELMVYHGVFHVMLHFSSSRAVIWLFSDPFRYRLLSIDMLVDPNMCLAYPRIPYPADALIPMDKVRTVLERFKDLRQMDDMFYLRSGTLNIFNGIVGLTFSCDGSHYVPYEEFLDKGQDFWVGE
;
A
#
# COMPACT_ATOMS: atom_id res chain seq x y z
N MET A 1 10.11 -15.10 -14.54
CA MET A 1 9.17 -15.34 -13.40
C MET A 1 9.81 -16.22 -12.34
N GLU A 2 10.50 -17.28 -12.69
CA GLU A 2 11.14 -18.22 -11.76
C GLU A 2 12.17 -17.58 -10.81
N ASN A 3 13.00 -16.65 -11.30
CA ASN A 3 13.99 -15.95 -10.49
C ASN A 3 13.37 -14.99 -9.47
N LEU A 4 12.23 -14.35 -9.81
CA LEU A 4 11.53 -13.46 -8.90
C LEU A 4 10.90 -14.24 -7.75
N GLN A 5 10.26 -15.38 -8.07
CA GLN A 5 9.62 -16.24 -7.08
C GLN A 5 10.63 -16.79 -6.09
N LYS A 6 11.79 -17.23 -6.58
CA LYS A 6 12.89 -17.70 -5.74
C LYS A 6 13.47 -16.58 -4.85
N SER A 7 13.60 -15.35 -5.38
CA SER A 7 14.03 -14.21 -4.58
C SER A 7 13.04 -13.86 -3.46
N ILE A 8 11.73 -13.92 -3.74
CA ILE A 8 10.67 -13.72 -2.73
C ILE A 8 10.74 -14.81 -1.66
N GLU A 9 10.90 -16.06 -2.05
CA GLU A 9 11.02 -17.19 -1.10
C GLU A 9 12.24 -17.05 -0.19
N ASN A 10 13.40 -16.70 -0.75
CA ASN A 10 14.62 -16.43 0.03
C ASN A 10 14.44 -15.28 1.02
N GLN A 11 13.77 -14.19 0.60
CA GLN A 11 13.48 -13.07 1.49
C GLN A 11 12.53 -13.46 2.62
N ARG A 12 11.53 -14.27 2.32
CA ARG A 12 10.56 -14.77 3.31
C ARG A 12 11.25 -15.67 4.33
N GLU A 13 12.14 -16.53 3.88
CA GLU A 13 12.89 -17.43 4.78
C GLU A 13 13.84 -16.64 5.68
N ALA A 14 14.61 -15.70 5.14
CA ALA A 14 15.47 -14.82 5.92
C ALA A 14 14.67 -14.02 6.97
N LEU A 15 13.47 -13.52 6.61
CA LEU A 15 12.61 -12.83 7.55
C LEU A 15 12.06 -13.77 8.63
N ARG A 16 11.68 -14.99 8.27
CA ARG A 16 11.23 -16.01 9.23
C ARG A 16 12.32 -16.33 10.27
N GLU A 17 13.54 -16.56 9.81
CA GLU A 17 14.69 -16.82 10.69
C GLU A 17 14.93 -15.63 11.65
N LEU A 18 14.93 -14.40 11.12
CA LEU A 18 15.12 -13.19 11.90
C LEU A 18 14.06 -13.01 12.99
N LEU A 19 12.81 -13.39 12.73
CA LEU A 19 11.67 -13.16 13.62
C LEU A 19 11.42 -14.32 14.59
N SER A 20 11.91 -15.51 14.32
CA SER A 20 11.58 -16.74 15.09
C SER A 20 11.93 -16.62 16.58
N GLU A 21 13.14 -16.20 16.89
CA GLU A 21 13.57 -16.09 18.28
C GLU A 21 12.91 -14.93 19.02
N PRO A 22 12.89 -13.68 18.48
CA PRO A 22 12.25 -12.56 19.16
C PRO A 22 10.75 -12.77 19.39
N LEU A 23 10.01 -13.28 18.40
CA LEU A 23 8.57 -13.53 18.54
C LEU A 23 8.29 -14.74 19.44
N GLY A 24 9.15 -15.76 19.45
CA GLY A 24 9.04 -16.89 20.38
C GLY A 24 9.22 -16.44 21.83
N ARG A 25 10.17 -15.57 22.12
CA ARG A 25 10.34 -14.97 23.47
C ARG A 25 9.12 -14.15 23.86
N LEU A 26 8.63 -13.29 22.95
CA LEU A 26 7.45 -12.48 23.18
C LEU A 26 6.20 -13.34 23.43
N ALA A 27 6.06 -14.49 22.75
CA ALA A 27 4.96 -15.42 22.95
C ALA A 27 4.92 -15.95 24.39
N ASN A 28 6.08 -16.29 24.98
CA ASN A 28 6.16 -16.72 26.36
C ASN A 28 5.80 -15.58 27.35
N GLN A 29 6.23 -14.37 27.08
CA GLN A 29 5.86 -13.17 27.87
C GLN A 29 4.36 -12.90 27.80
N CYS A 30 3.77 -12.94 26.60
CA CYS A 30 2.33 -12.79 26.42
C CYS A 30 1.51 -13.89 27.08
N ALA A 31 2.00 -15.14 27.08
CA ALA A 31 1.36 -16.24 27.80
C ALA A 31 1.30 -16.00 29.31
N ALA A 32 2.39 -15.48 29.89
CA ALA A 32 2.44 -15.12 31.32
C ALA A 32 1.57 -13.90 31.67
N ALA A 33 1.29 -13.04 30.70
CA ALA A 33 0.43 -11.85 30.84
C ALA A 33 -1.01 -12.08 30.35
N TRP A 34 -1.37 -13.32 30.01
CA TRP A 34 -2.65 -13.64 29.38
C TRP A 34 -3.83 -13.25 30.24
N GLY A 35 -4.82 -12.60 29.64
CA GLY A 35 -6.00 -12.09 30.35
C GLY A 35 -5.86 -10.67 30.90
N ASP A 36 -4.66 -10.11 30.95
CA ASP A 36 -4.43 -8.73 31.38
C ASP A 36 -3.99 -7.85 30.18
N ARG A 37 -4.93 -7.05 29.66
CA ARG A 37 -4.71 -6.18 28.50
C ARG A 37 -3.55 -5.20 28.71
N GLN A 38 -3.44 -4.63 29.90
CA GLN A 38 -2.41 -3.62 30.16
C GLN A 38 -1.02 -4.26 30.19
N ARG A 39 -0.91 -5.42 30.81
CA ARG A 39 0.33 -6.18 30.79
C ARG A 39 0.69 -6.64 29.39
N LEU A 40 -0.25 -7.15 28.60
CA LEU A 40 -0.03 -7.50 27.20
C LEU A 40 0.50 -6.30 26.41
N ASN A 41 -0.12 -5.13 26.51
CA ASN A 41 0.36 -3.92 25.85
C ASN A 41 1.77 -3.54 26.30
N THR A 42 2.11 -3.72 27.56
CA THR A 42 3.46 -3.44 28.09
C THR A 42 4.52 -4.40 27.51
N GLU A 43 4.21 -5.71 27.47
CA GLU A 43 5.13 -6.70 26.87
C GLU A 43 5.35 -6.43 25.38
N LEU A 44 4.28 -6.09 24.65
CA LEU A 44 4.37 -5.72 23.24
C LEU A 44 5.24 -4.47 23.03
N ALA A 45 5.07 -3.44 23.86
CA ALA A 45 5.85 -2.21 23.77
C ALA A 45 7.34 -2.46 24.03
N GLY A 46 7.66 -3.29 25.02
CA GLY A 46 9.04 -3.68 25.34
C GLY A 46 9.71 -4.49 24.25
N ALA A 47 8.94 -5.30 23.51
CA ALA A 47 9.46 -6.13 22.43
C ALA A 47 9.60 -5.39 21.09
N LEU A 48 8.80 -4.35 20.85
CA LEU A 48 8.75 -3.66 19.55
C LEU A 48 10.12 -3.09 19.12
N GLY A 49 10.87 -2.56 20.06
CA GLY A 49 12.22 -2.01 19.79
C GLY A 49 13.23 -3.07 19.32
N ASN A 50 13.00 -4.35 19.63
CA ASN A 50 13.87 -5.46 19.25
C ASN A 50 13.41 -6.15 17.93
N LEU A 51 12.30 -5.72 17.35
CA LEU A 51 11.75 -6.23 16.10
C LEU A 51 11.97 -5.21 14.99
N SER A 52 13.14 -5.27 14.37
CA SER A 52 13.50 -4.37 13.27
C SER A 52 12.41 -4.38 12.19
N TYR A 53 12.08 -3.21 11.67
CA TYR A 53 11.07 -3.00 10.60
C TYR A 53 9.62 -3.33 10.99
N CYS A 54 9.35 -3.82 12.20
CA CYS A 54 7.98 -4.03 12.69
C CYS A 54 7.32 -2.68 12.98
N LYS A 55 6.14 -2.44 12.40
CA LYS A 55 5.42 -1.19 12.60
C LYS A 55 4.56 -1.22 13.85
N HIS A 56 3.84 -2.31 14.04
CA HIS A 56 3.05 -2.52 15.25
C HIS A 56 2.85 -4.00 15.57
N LEU A 57 2.60 -4.26 16.84
CA LEU A 57 2.33 -5.56 17.42
C LEU A 57 0.92 -5.57 18.02
N TYR A 58 0.26 -6.72 18.03
CA TYR A 58 -1.00 -6.95 18.71
C TYR A 58 -1.19 -8.43 19.04
N VAL A 59 -2.09 -8.72 19.98
CA VAL A 59 -2.42 -10.10 20.38
C VAL A 59 -3.88 -10.39 20.08
N MET A 60 -4.15 -11.58 19.55
CA MET A 60 -5.49 -12.10 19.28
C MET A 60 -5.70 -13.39 20.09
N ASP A 61 -6.95 -13.67 20.49
CA ASP A 61 -7.34 -14.96 21.05
C ASP A 61 -7.42 -16.07 19.97
N ALA A 62 -7.74 -17.29 20.41
CA ALA A 62 -7.88 -18.45 19.51
C ALA A 62 -9.00 -18.27 18.46
N ASN A 63 -9.92 -17.32 18.62
CA ASN A 63 -10.99 -16.98 17.70
C ASN A 63 -10.65 -15.78 16.84
N TYR A 64 -9.37 -15.34 16.81
CA TYR A 64 -8.88 -14.17 16.08
C TYR A 64 -9.50 -12.83 16.52
N ARG A 65 -10.04 -12.75 17.72
CA ARG A 65 -10.49 -11.49 18.32
C ARG A 65 -9.34 -10.85 19.08
N GLN A 66 -9.09 -9.58 18.80
CA GLN A 66 -7.96 -8.86 19.39
C GLN A 66 -8.16 -8.61 20.88
N VAL A 67 -7.22 -9.06 21.71
CA VAL A 67 -7.23 -8.94 23.18
C VAL A 67 -6.27 -7.87 23.72
N SER A 68 -5.41 -7.32 22.87
CA SER A 68 -4.56 -6.16 23.16
C SER A 68 -4.96 -4.95 22.31
N ASP A 69 -4.28 -3.83 22.47
CA ASP A 69 -4.28 -2.73 21.49
C ASP A 69 -3.24 -2.98 20.40
N ASN A 70 -3.25 -2.16 19.33
CA ASN A 70 -2.11 -2.09 18.45
C ASN A 70 -1.03 -1.25 19.13
N VAL A 71 0.14 -1.83 19.31
CA VAL A 71 1.31 -1.19 19.92
C VAL A 71 2.29 -0.85 18.80
N GLY A 72 2.43 0.42 18.49
CA GLY A 72 3.33 0.95 17.45
C GLY A 72 4.38 1.88 18.03
N HIS A 73 5.32 2.32 17.17
CA HIS A 73 6.36 3.29 17.57
C HIS A 73 5.77 4.65 17.97
N ASP A 74 4.61 5.01 17.44
CA ASP A 74 3.90 6.26 17.74
C ASP A 74 2.98 6.13 18.98
N GLY A 75 2.96 4.95 19.63
CA GLY A 75 2.14 4.68 20.81
C GLY A 75 1.07 3.62 20.62
N LEU A 76 0.01 3.70 21.44
CA LEU A 76 -1.09 2.75 21.47
C LEU A 76 -2.25 3.24 20.59
N LEU A 77 -2.71 2.39 19.68
CA LEU A 77 -3.98 2.59 18.97
C LEU A 77 -5.03 1.62 19.51
N ALA A 78 -6.13 2.15 20.03
CA ALA A 78 -7.20 1.38 20.63
C ALA A 78 -7.89 0.46 19.61
N CYS A 79 -7.60 -0.83 19.68
CA CYS A 79 -8.10 -1.87 18.78
C CYS A 79 -8.61 -3.12 19.49
N HIS A 80 -8.68 -3.08 20.85
CA HIS A 80 -9.20 -4.19 21.64
C HIS A 80 -10.60 -4.61 21.20
N GLY A 81 -10.86 -5.90 21.13
CA GLY A 81 -12.15 -6.46 20.73
C GLY A 81 -12.37 -6.53 19.22
N ARG A 82 -11.45 -6.02 18.40
CA ARG A 82 -11.57 -6.03 16.94
C ARG A 82 -11.52 -7.46 16.41
N ASP A 83 -12.47 -7.79 15.54
CA ASP A 83 -12.52 -9.06 14.83
C ASP A 83 -11.49 -9.07 13.67
N ARG A 84 -10.62 -10.07 13.65
CA ARG A 84 -9.58 -10.27 12.63
C ARG A 84 -9.83 -11.53 11.77
N THR A 85 -10.96 -12.23 11.97
CA THR A 85 -11.26 -13.50 11.29
C THR A 85 -11.20 -13.41 9.76
N GLY A 86 -11.66 -12.31 9.16
CA GLY A 86 -11.65 -12.11 7.70
C GLY A 86 -10.33 -11.58 7.13
N ARG A 87 -9.25 -11.59 7.91
CA ARG A 87 -7.97 -11.04 7.46
C ARG A 87 -7.12 -12.07 6.73
N PRO A 88 -6.38 -11.67 5.66
CA PRO A 88 -5.57 -12.61 4.86
C PRO A 88 -4.52 -13.39 5.66
N TYR A 89 -4.04 -12.82 6.76
CA TYR A 89 -2.97 -13.42 7.56
C TYR A 89 -3.44 -14.48 8.57
N VAL A 90 -4.75 -14.67 8.77
CA VAL A 90 -5.27 -15.75 9.61
C VAL A 90 -5.47 -17.06 8.85
N SER A 91 -5.39 -17.04 7.52
CA SER A 91 -5.50 -18.24 6.69
C SER A 91 -4.24 -19.11 6.82
N GLY A 92 -4.42 -20.39 7.13
CA GLY A 92 -3.33 -21.35 7.23
C GLY A 92 -2.57 -21.35 8.55
N ILE A 93 -3.03 -20.61 9.57
CA ILE A 93 -2.46 -20.65 10.91
C ILE A 93 -3.02 -21.88 11.64
N GLY A 94 -2.12 -22.62 12.30
CA GLY A 94 -2.48 -23.74 13.15
C GLY A 94 -1.47 -23.94 14.27
N PRO A 95 -1.84 -24.63 15.33
CA PRO A 95 -0.99 -24.82 16.52
C PRO A 95 0.30 -25.61 16.22
N ALA A 96 0.35 -26.31 15.10
CA ALA A 96 1.50 -27.13 14.72
C ALA A 96 2.66 -26.31 14.13
N VAL A 97 2.42 -25.09 13.67
CA VAL A 97 3.45 -24.22 13.08
C VAL A 97 3.60 -22.99 13.96
N PRO A 98 4.71 -22.85 14.70
CA PRO A 98 4.83 -21.78 15.71
C PRO A 98 4.85 -20.39 15.11
N LEU A 99 5.39 -20.19 13.91
CA LEU A 99 5.49 -18.91 13.23
C LEU A 99 5.10 -19.04 11.75
N VAL A 100 4.12 -18.27 11.32
CA VAL A 100 3.67 -18.19 9.93
C VAL A 100 3.82 -16.76 9.41
N LEU A 101 4.42 -16.60 8.24
CA LEU A 101 4.39 -15.35 7.49
C LEU A 101 3.21 -15.38 6.52
N SER A 102 2.32 -14.40 6.61
CA SER A 102 1.21 -14.26 5.65
C SER A 102 1.72 -14.12 4.21
N GLN A 103 0.87 -14.38 3.24
CA GLN A 103 1.09 -13.82 1.90
C GLN A 103 1.06 -12.29 1.98
N ALA A 104 1.67 -11.65 0.98
CA ALA A 104 1.56 -10.19 0.86
C ALA A 104 0.10 -9.80 0.59
N TYR A 105 -0.36 -8.72 1.21
CA TYR A 105 -1.72 -8.20 1.06
C TYR A 105 -1.73 -6.67 1.13
N MET A 106 -2.82 -6.06 0.66
CA MET A 106 -3.04 -4.62 0.85
C MET A 106 -3.66 -4.35 2.22
N SER A 107 -2.97 -3.54 3.03
CA SER A 107 -3.51 -3.09 4.32
C SER A 107 -4.79 -2.25 4.10
N LEU A 108 -5.85 -2.54 4.85
CA LEU A 108 -7.09 -1.76 4.80
C LEU A 108 -6.95 -0.38 5.45
N GLU A 109 -5.99 -0.22 6.37
CA GLU A 109 -5.77 1.01 7.13
C GLU A 109 -4.77 1.93 6.43
N GLU A 110 -3.64 1.36 6.00
CA GLU A 110 -2.56 2.13 5.38
C GLU A 110 -2.63 2.15 3.85
N HIS A 111 -3.46 1.28 3.24
CA HIS A 111 -3.53 1.06 1.79
C HIS A 111 -2.14 0.84 1.16
N ARG A 112 -1.33 0.00 1.82
CA ARG A 112 0.05 -0.33 1.43
C ARG A 112 0.24 -1.83 1.34
N PRO A 113 1.15 -2.29 0.46
CA PRO A 113 1.60 -3.67 0.45
C PRO A 113 2.22 -4.04 1.80
N SER A 114 1.70 -5.07 2.41
CA SER A 114 2.02 -5.44 3.78
C SER A 114 2.09 -6.95 3.93
N LEU A 115 2.78 -7.39 4.96
CA LEU A 115 2.72 -8.75 5.45
C LEU A 115 2.58 -8.75 6.98
N THR A 116 2.06 -9.84 7.52
CA THR A 116 1.98 -10.05 8.95
C THR A 116 2.65 -11.37 9.30
N ALA A 117 3.59 -11.33 10.24
CA ALA A 117 4.08 -12.51 10.92
C ALA A 117 3.11 -12.87 12.05
N VAL A 118 2.70 -14.12 12.12
CA VAL A 118 1.77 -14.60 13.16
C VAL A 118 2.45 -15.68 13.94
N GLN A 119 2.65 -15.42 15.24
CA GLN A 119 3.28 -16.31 16.21
C GLN A 119 2.21 -16.92 17.10
N VAL A 120 2.25 -18.23 17.25
CA VAL A 120 1.38 -18.97 18.18
C VAL A 120 1.77 -18.67 19.63
N VAL A 121 0.77 -18.46 20.49
CA VAL A 121 0.91 -18.31 21.94
C VAL A 121 0.27 -19.50 22.61
N GLN A 122 1.04 -20.23 23.41
CA GLN A 122 0.58 -21.40 24.16
C GLN A 122 0.89 -21.23 25.66
N ASP A 123 0.10 -21.87 26.50
CA ASP A 123 0.39 -21.94 27.93
C ASP A 123 1.50 -22.96 28.23
N GLY A 124 1.87 -23.07 29.52
CA GLY A 124 2.88 -24.04 29.98
C GLY A 124 2.50 -25.52 29.77
N ALA A 125 1.23 -25.82 29.47
CA ALA A 125 0.75 -27.16 29.14
C ALA A 125 0.67 -27.38 27.60
N GLY A 126 1.04 -26.39 26.79
CA GLY A 126 0.98 -26.46 25.34
C GLY A 126 -0.42 -26.18 24.76
N GLN A 127 -1.37 -25.73 25.57
CA GLN A 127 -2.69 -25.35 25.10
C GLN A 127 -2.64 -24.01 24.39
N LEU A 128 -3.29 -23.92 23.22
CA LEU A 128 -3.40 -22.68 22.46
C LEU A 128 -4.17 -21.62 23.23
N LEU A 129 -3.53 -20.50 23.50
CA LEU A 129 -4.14 -19.30 24.05
C LEU A 129 -4.58 -18.36 22.94
N GLY A 130 -3.74 -18.17 21.93
CA GLY A 130 -4.02 -17.27 20.83
C GLY A 130 -2.78 -17.00 19.96
N TYR A 131 -2.68 -15.78 19.44
CA TYR A 131 -1.66 -15.44 18.46
C TYR A 131 -1.15 -14.00 18.63
N ILE A 132 0.13 -13.78 18.36
CA ILE A 132 0.71 -12.45 18.20
C ILE A 132 0.74 -12.13 16.71
N GLY A 133 0.24 -10.98 16.32
CA GLY A 133 0.42 -10.40 14.99
C GLY A 133 1.51 -9.34 15.01
N ALA A 134 2.54 -9.50 14.17
CA ALA A 134 3.57 -8.50 13.92
C ALA A 134 3.42 -7.98 12.49
N TYR A 135 3.11 -6.71 12.36
CA TYR A 135 2.80 -6.07 11.08
C TYR A 135 4.02 -5.37 10.48
N PHE A 136 4.25 -5.62 9.20
CA PHE A 136 5.34 -5.06 8.42
C PHE A 136 4.82 -4.42 7.13
N GLY A 137 5.31 -3.23 6.81
CA GLY A 137 5.21 -2.71 5.46
C GLY A 137 6.16 -3.47 4.55
N LEU A 138 5.68 -4.06 3.45
CA LEU A 138 6.51 -4.91 2.58
C LEU A 138 7.74 -4.17 2.04
N ARG A 139 7.60 -2.88 1.76
CA ARG A 139 8.66 -2.04 1.20
C ARG A 139 9.61 -1.45 2.25
N ASP A 140 9.26 -1.57 3.52
CA ASP A 140 10.12 -1.14 4.62
C ASP A 140 11.11 -2.24 5.04
N LEU A 141 10.89 -3.48 4.58
CA LEU A 141 11.77 -4.61 4.85
C LEU A 141 13.12 -4.44 4.12
N PRO A 142 14.23 -4.92 4.72
CA PRO A 142 15.52 -4.85 4.07
C PRO A 142 15.50 -5.67 2.79
N LEU A 143 16.05 -5.11 1.73
CA LEU A 143 16.27 -5.84 0.50
C LEU A 143 17.40 -6.85 0.73
N THR A 144 17.21 -8.08 0.32
CA THR A 144 18.31 -9.04 0.23
C THR A 144 19.25 -8.66 -0.91
N ARG A 145 20.49 -9.16 -0.91
CA ARG A 145 21.50 -8.83 -1.94
C ARG A 145 21.08 -9.20 -3.37
N GLU A 146 20.12 -10.12 -3.51
CA GLU A 146 19.51 -10.45 -4.80
C GLU A 146 18.33 -9.50 -5.06
N LEU A 147 18.65 -8.29 -5.49
CA LEU A 147 17.65 -7.35 -5.97
C LEU A 147 16.99 -7.90 -7.25
N TYR A 148 15.66 -7.88 -7.28
CA TYR A 148 14.95 -7.95 -8.54
C TYR A 148 15.34 -6.72 -9.37
N GLU A 149 16.15 -6.93 -10.38
CA GLU A 149 16.36 -5.90 -11.41
C GLU A 149 15.13 -5.89 -12.33
N GLU A 150 14.43 -4.77 -12.32
CA GLU A 150 13.31 -4.54 -13.23
C GLU A 150 13.81 -4.73 -14.67
N PRO A 151 13.12 -5.53 -15.50
CA PRO A 151 13.54 -5.68 -16.90
C PRO A 151 13.64 -4.31 -17.56
N ARG A 152 14.83 -3.93 -18.01
CA ARG A 152 15.13 -2.62 -18.62
C ARG A 152 14.48 -2.46 -20.03
N LYS A 153 13.31 -2.99 -20.25
CA LYS A 153 12.54 -2.79 -21.48
C LYS A 153 11.71 -1.53 -21.38
N TRP A 154 12.34 -0.41 -21.62
CA TRP A 154 11.67 0.86 -21.83
C TRP A 154 10.94 0.84 -23.17
N GLN A 155 9.63 0.93 -23.16
CA GLN A 155 8.87 1.27 -24.36
C GLN A 155 8.47 2.74 -24.26
N GLN A 156 9.08 3.57 -25.08
CA GLN A 156 8.56 4.90 -25.37
C GLN A 156 7.36 4.73 -26.29
N LEU A 157 6.17 4.63 -25.72
CA LEU A 157 4.92 4.64 -26.49
C LEU A 157 4.66 6.10 -26.90
N LYS A 158 4.76 6.38 -28.20
CA LYS A 158 4.18 7.60 -28.75
C LYS A 158 2.68 7.54 -28.49
N GLY A 159 2.16 8.53 -27.76
CA GLY A 159 0.78 8.78 -27.35
C GLY A 159 -0.22 7.66 -27.63
N ASP A 160 -1.01 7.31 -26.63
CA ASP A 160 -2.04 6.28 -26.78
C ASP A 160 -2.96 6.64 -27.96
N PRO A 161 -3.04 5.82 -29.03
CA PRO A 161 -3.94 6.08 -30.15
C PRO A 161 -5.41 6.18 -29.74
N SER A 162 -5.81 5.58 -28.62
CA SER A 162 -7.18 5.68 -28.06
C SER A 162 -7.55 7.09 -27.58
N ILE A 163 -6.55 7.99 -27.44
CA ILE A 163 -6.79 9.39 -27.05
C ILE A 163 -7.12 10.27 -28.26
N ARG A 164 -6.90 9.81 -29.49
CA ARG A 164 -6.98 10.66 -30.69
C ARG A 164 -8.31 10.65 -31.45
N ASP A 165 -9.13 9.66 -31.26
CA ASP A 165 -10.37 9.55 -32.03
C ASP A 165 -11.59 9.48 -31.12
N THR A 166 -12.31 10.56 -31.04
CA THR A 166 -13.75 10.61 -31.33
C THR A 166 -14.46 11.76 -30.64
N VAL A 167 -15.05 12.60 -31.42
CA VAL A 167 -16.14 13.55 -31.11
C VAL A 167 -17.46 12.78 -30.89
N PHE A 168 -17.43 11.61 -30.27
CA PHE A 168 -18.63 10.85 -29.97
C PHE A 168 -18.76 10.69 -28.45
N HIS A 169 -19.94 10.96 -27.93
CA HIS A 169 -20.31 10.66 -26.55
C HIS A 169 -20.09 9.17 -26.28
N GLN A 170 -18.97 8.85 -25.67
CA GLN A 170 -18.67 7.48 -25.24
C GLN A 170 -19.16 7.32 -23.81
N LEU A 171 -20.08 6.40 -23.60
CA LEU A 171 -20.45 5.96 -22.26
C LEU A 171 -19.22 5.38 -21.56
N ARG A 172 -19.06 5.72 -20.29
CA ARG A 172 -18.00 5.17 -19.44
C ARG A 172 -18.13 3.64 -19.37
N SER A 173 -17.11 2.94 -19.80
CA SER A 173 -16.97 1.52 -19.52
C SER A 173 -16.12 1.29 -18.28
N GLU A 174 -16.51 0.34 -17.44
CA GLU A 174 -15.74 -0.03 -16.27
C GLU A 174 -14.41 -0.67 -16.70
N SER A 175 -13.30 0.00 -16.37
CA SER A 175 -11.94 -0.47 -16.66
C SER A 175 -11.40 -1.35 -15.53
N LEU A 176 -10.25 -2.00 -15.75
CA LEU A 176 -9.52 -2.69 -14.67
C LEU A 176 -9.08 -1.71 -13.58
N MET A 177 -8.73 -0.47 -13.96
CA MET A 177 -8.38 0.59 -13.01
C MET A 177 -9.59 0.93 -12.13
N ASP A 178 -10.80 1.02 -12.69
CA ASP A 178 -12.01 1.33 -11.92
C ASP A 178 -12.29 0.27 -10.85
N ARG A 179 -12.10 -1.01 -11.17
CA ARG A 179 -12.30 -2.13 -10.23
C ARG A 179 -11.28 -2.18 -9.10
N GLN A 180 -10.09 -1.66 -9.32
CA GLN A 180 -8.97 -1.71 -8.38
C GLN A 180 -8.48 -0.31 -7.98
N ILE A 181 -9.36 0.70 -8.12
CA ILE A 181 -8.95 2.11 -8.05
C ILE A 181 -8.32 2.47 -6.71
N ASP A 182 -8.88 2.01 -5.60
CA ASP A 182 -8.36 2.32 -4.27
C ASP A 182 -6.97 1.71 -4.04
N THR A 183 -6.76 0.48 -4.54
CA THR A 183 -5.45 -0.18 -4.49
C THR A 183 -4.42 0.55 -5.34
N ALA A 184 -4.78 0.89 -6.58
CA ALA A 184 -3.90 1.59 -7.50
C ALA A 184 -3.52 2.99 -6.98
N LEU A 185 -4.49 3.77 -6.50
CA LEU A 185 -4.23 5.09 -5.94
C LEU A 185 -3.41 5.03 -4.65
N GLY A 186 -3.66 4.04 -3.79
CA GLY A 186 -2.85 3.79 -2.60
C GLY A 186 -1.39 3.50 -2.94
N MET A 187 -1.15 2.68 -3.97
CA MET A 187 0.18 2.38 -4.47
C MET A 187 0.88 3.61 -5.05
N VAL A 188 0.19 4.36 -5.89
CA VAL A 188 0.73 5.59 -6.50
C VAL A 188 1.06 6.63 -5.43
N ALA A 189 0.19 6.83 -4.44
CA ALA A 189 0.45 7.74 -3.33
C ALA A 189 1.72 7.33 -2.56
N GLU A 190 1.91 6.04 -2.29
CA GLU A 190 3.10 5.52 -1.64
C GLU A 190 4.37 5.80 -2.47
N LEU A 191 4.33 5.53 -3.77
CA LEU A 191 5.45 5.78 -4.68
C LEU A 191 5.84 7.27 -4.69
N MET A 192 4.86 8.17 -4.68
CA MET A 192 5.11 9.61 -4.66
C MET A 192 5.68 10.08 -3.32
N VAL A 193 5.11 9.62 -2.22
CA VAL A 193 5.46 10.10 -0.88
C VAL A 193 6.79 9.53 -0.38
N TYR A 194 7.12 8.27 -0.74
CA TYR A 194 8.26 7.58 -0.12
C TYR A 194 9.33 7.09 -1.09
N HIS A 195 9.06 7.05 -2.40
CA HIS A 195 9.95 6.40 -3.36
C HIS A 195 10.39 7.30 -4.53
N GLY A 196 10.34 8.62 -4.33
CA GLY A 196 10.90 9.59 -5.26
C GLY A 196 10.20 9.68 -6.62
N VAL A 197 8.94 9.28 -6.69
CA VAL A 197 8.08 9.58 -7.84
C VAL A 197 7.58 11.01 -7.69
N PHE A 198 7.96 11.89 -8.60
CA PHE A 198 7.57 13.30 -8.52
C PHE A 198 6.44 13.69 -9.47
N HIS A 199 6.20 12.89 -10.49
CA HIS A 199 5.15 13.13 -11.47
C HIS A 199 4.47 11.80 -11.82
N VAL A 200 3.15 11.81 -11.85
CA VAL A 200 2.32 10.68 -12.25
C VAL A 200 1.26 11.12 -13.25
N MET A 201 0.97 10.25 -14.19
CA MET A 201 -0.20 10.33 -15.06
C MET A 201 -0.98 9.03 -14.95
N LEU A 202 -2.26 9.13 -14.61
CA LEU A 202 -3.16 8.00 -14.48
C LEU A 202 -4.10 7.94 -15.68
N HIS A 203 -4.08 6.84 -16.40
CA HIS A 203 -4.99 6.56 -17.52
C HIS A 203 -6.03 5.54 -17.06
N PHE A 204 -7.20 6.00 -16.72
CA PHE A 204 -8.25 5.14 -16.16
C PHE A 204 -8.78 4.18 -17.23
N SER A 205 -9.08 4.67 -18.44
CA SER A 205 -9.65 3.87 -19.51
C SER A 205 -8.69 2.79 -20.05
N SER A 206 -7.39 3.03 -20.02
CA SER A 206 -6.37 2.06 -20.43
C SER A 206 -5.74 1.31 -19.26
N SER A 207 -6.15 1.60 -18.03
CA SER A 207 -5.66 0.98 -16.79
C SER A 207 -4.14 1.00 -16.66
N ARG A 208 -3.57 2.19 -16.82
CA ARG A 208 -2.12 2.42 -16.78
C ARG A 208 -1.77 3.61 -15.92
N ALA A 209 -0.59 3.55 -15.32
CA ALA A 209 0.06 4.69 -14.70
C ALA A 209 1.40 4.96 -15.39
N VAL A 210 1.71 6.22 -15.63
CA VAL A 210 3.01 6.66 -16.13
C VAL A 210 3.64 7.50 -15.05
N ILE A 211 4.86 7.16 -14.66
CA ILE A 211 5.55 7.83 -13.56
C ILE A 211 6.93 8.31 -13.98
N TRP A 212 7.38 9.40 -13.34
CA TRP A 212 8.73 9.94 -13.44
C TRP A 212 9.40 9.91 -12.08
N LEU A 213 10.66 9.51 -12.04
CA LEU A 213 11.47 9.37 -10.84
C LEU A 213 12.50 10.49 -10.77
N PHE A 214 12.83 10.95 -9.58
CA PHE A 214 13.93 11.90 -9.36
C PHE A 214 15.27 11.42 -9.91
N SER A 215 15.52 10.11 -9.80
CA SER A 215 16.76 9.51 -10.30
C SER A 215 16.86 9.50 -11.82
N ASP A 216 15.74 9.65 -12.52
CA ASP A 216 15.69 9.65 -13.99
C ASP A 216 14.53 10.55 -14.50
N PRO A 217 14.62 11.89 -14.29
CA PRO A 217 13.52 12.82 -14.57
C PRO A 217 13.23 13.01 -16.07
N PHE A 218 14.10 12.55 -16.96
CA PHE A 218 13.93 12.64 -18.41
C PHE A 218 13.27 11.40 -19.02
N ARG A 219 12.98 10.39 -18.20
CA ARG A 219 12.34 9.16 -18.62
C ARG A 219 11.11 8.88 -17.77
N TYR A 220 10.10 8.32 -18.40
CA TYR A 220 8.93 7.82 -17.68
C TYR A 220 8.94 6.30 -17.65
N ARG A 221 8.25 5.75 -16.64
CA ARG A 221 7.95 4.33 -16.53
C ARG A 221 6.46 4.11 -16.70
N LEU A 222 6.12 3.11 -17.51
CA LEU A 222 4.73 2.72 -17.71
C LEU A 222 4.43 1.49 -16.86
N LEU A 223 3.45 1.63 -15.96
CA LEU A 223 2.98 0.57 -15.08
C LEU A 223 1.59 0.14 -15.51
N SER A 224 1.38 -1.15 -15.71
CA SER A 224 0.04 -1.70 -15.91
C SER A 224 -0.70 -1.82 -14.57
N ILE A 225 -2.02 -1.97 -14.62
CA ILE A 225 -2.82 -2.18 -13.42
C ILE A 225 -2.37 -3.44 -12.67
N ASP A 226 -2.01 -4.51 -13.37
CA ASP A 226 -1.55 -5.76 -12.75
C ASP A 226 -0.28 -5.54 -11.92
N MET A 227 0.63 -4.67 -12.37
CA MET A 227 1.82 -4.29 -11.62
C MET A 227 1.48 -3.42 -10.40
N LEU A 228 0.48 -2.54 -10.51
CA LEU A 228 0.09 -1.64 -9.43
C LEU A 228 -0.66 -2.34 -8.30
N VAL A 229 -1.48 -3.35 -8.62
CA VAL A 229 -2.35 -4.01 -7.65
C VAL A 229 -1.73 -5.29 -7.07
N ASP A 230 -0.69 -5.84 -7.68
CA ASP A 230 -0.01 -7.03 -7.16
C ASP A 230 0.93 -6.65 -6.00
N PRO A 231 0.58 -6.99 -4.76
CA PRO A 231 1.40 -6.68 -3.60
C PRO A 231 2.73 -7.45 -3.58
N ASN A 232 2.88 -8.52 -4.39
CA ASN A 232 4.13 -9.26 -4.54
C ASN A 232 5.07 -8.61 -5.55
N MET A 233 4.57 -7.70 -6.39
CA MET A 233 5.40 -6.89 -7.27
C MET A 233 6.07 -5.79 -6.46
N CYS A 234 7.27 -6.06 -5.99
CA CYS A 234 8.10 -5.02 -5.42
C CYS A 234 8.60 -4.11 -6.54
N LEU A 235 7.95 -2.95 -6.67
CA LEU A 235 8.50 -1.88 -7.50
C LEU A 235 9.73 -1.36 -6.75
N ALA A 236 10.92 -1.87 -7.12
CA ALA A 236 12.19 -1.64 -6.42
C ALA A 236 12.72 -0.22 -6.67
N TYR A 237 12.00 0.77 -6.15
CA TYR A 237 12.47 2.14 -6.12
C TYR A 237 13.16 2.44 -4.79
N PRO A 238 14.27 3.18 -4.79
CA PRO A 238 14.91 3.60 -3.56
C PRO A 238 13.93 4.42 -2.72
N ARG A 239 14.04 4.31 -1.41
CA ARG A 239 13.28 5.17 -0.51
C ARG A 239 13.90 6.56 -0.52
N ILE A 240 13.17 7.52 -1.07
CA ILE A 240 13.60 8.92 -1.16
C ILE A 240 12.65 9.74 -0.28
N PRO A 241 13.17 10.55 0.66
CA PRO A 241 12.33 11.46 1.45
C PRO A 241 11.54 12.40 0.55
N TYR A 242 10.34 12.79 0.99
CA TYR A 242 9.55 13.77 0.26
C TYR A 242 10.31 15.09 0.17
N PRO A 243 10.41 15.70 -1.03
CA PRO A 243 11.24 16.87 -1.21
C PRO A 243 10.67 18.09 -0.48
N ALA A 244 11.56 18.83 0.18
CA ALA A 244 11.17 20.03 0.94
C ALA A 244 10.75 21.21 0.05
N ASP A 245 11.16 21.19 -1.22
CA ASP A 245 10.84 22.18 -2.24
C ASP A 245 9.62 21.81 -3.10
N ALA A 246 8.94 20.70 -2.79
CA ALA A 246 7.69 20.35 -3.44
C ALA A 246 6.60 21.40 -3.15
N LEU A 247 5.93 21.90 -4.19
CA LEU A 247 4.82 22.85 -4.02
C LEU A 247 3.56 22.16 -3.47
N ILE A 248 3.37 20.86 -3.75
CA ILE A 248 2.26 20.11 -3.16
C ILE A 248 2.73 19.52 -1.84
N PRO A 249 2.08 19.80 -0.70
CA PRO A 249 2.39 19.18 0.57
C PRO A 249 2.16 17.66 0.53
N MET A 250 2.99 16.90 1.24
CA MET A 250 2.95 15.43 1.27
C MET A 250 1.55 14.87 1.62
N ASP A 251 0.87 15.48 2.57
CA ASP A 251 -0.48 15.10 3.01
C ASP A 251 -1.57 15.35 1.95
N LYS A 252 -1.33 16.25 0.99
CA LYS A 252 -2.27 16.59 -0.08
C LYS A 252 -2.19 15.66 -1.28
N VAL A 253 -1.07 14.94 -1.47
CA VAL A 253 -0.91 14.01 -2.61
C VAL A 253 -2.08 13.02 -2.68
N ARG A 254 -2.39 12.37 -1.56
CA ARG A 254 -3.49 11.41 -1.52
C ARG A 254 -4.84 12.05 -1.80
N THR A 255 -5.10 13.23 -1.24
CA THR A 255 -6.36 13.97 -1.44
C THR A 255 -6.58 14.29 -2.92
N VAL A 256 -5.53 14.70 -3.63
CA VAL A 256 -5.61 14.96 -5.09
C VAL A 256 -5.94 13.67 -5.86
N LEU A 257 -5.29 12.55 -5.52
CA LEU A 257 -5.54 11.28 -6.18
C LEU A 257 -6.97 10.75 -5.90
N GLU A 258 -7.47 10.92 -4.68
CA GLU A 258 -8.86 10.58 -4.33
C GLU A 258 -9.86 11.44 -5.11
N ARG A 259 -9.56 12.71 -5.31
CA ARG A 259 -10.39 13.57 -6.16
C ARG A 259 -10.40 13.12 -7.63
N PHE A 260 -9.31 12.54 -8.15
CA PHE A 260 -9.35 11.93 -9.49
C PHE A 260 -10.33 10.75 -9.54
N LYS A 261 -10.41 9.93 -8.49
CA LYS A 261 -11.41 8.87 -8.39
C LYS A 261 -12.83 9.43 -8.42
N ASP A 262 -13.09 10.47 -7.63
CA ASP A 262 -14.40 11.11 -7.59
C ASP A 262 -14.82 11.60 -8.98
N LEU A 263 -13.94 12.31 -9.69
CA LEU A 263 -14.18 12.78 -11.05
C LEU A 263 -14.29 11.66 -12.08
N ARG A 264 -13.61 10.52 -11.85
CA ARG A 264 -13.73 9.34 -12.72
C ARG A 264 -15.09 8.66 -12.58
N GLN A 265 -15.65 8.65 -11.38
CA GLN A 265 -16.89 7.95 -11.04
C GLN A 265 -18.11 8.86 -11.01
N MET A 266 -17.94 10.14 -11.34
CA MET A 266 -18.94 11.18 -11.20
C MET A 266 -20.18 10.95 -12.08
N ASP A 267 -19.95 10.64 -13.35
CA ASP A 267 -21.01 10.48 -14.37
C ASP A 267 -20.58 9.47 -15.44
N ASP A 268 -21.54 8.90 -16.17
CA ASP A 268 -21.28 7.94 -17.22
C ASP A 268 -20.98 8.57 -18.59
N MET A 269 -21.35 9.83 -18.78
CA MET A 269 -21.10 10.58 -20.01
C MET A 269 -19.97 11.60 -19.86
N PHE A 270 -19.90 12.26 -18.71
CA PHE A 270 -18.85 13.21 -18.37
C PHE A 270 -17.99 12.70 -17.22
N TYR A 271 -16.82 12.21 -17.53
CA TYR A 271 -15.94 11.56 -16.58
C TYR A 271 -14.46 11.81 -16.90
N LEU A 272 -13.61 11.70 -15.89
CA LEU A 272 -12.17 11.80 -16.04
C LEU A 272 -11.60 10.59 -16.80
N ARG A 273 -10.90 10.83 -17.90
CA ARG A 273 -10.16 9.80 -18.67
C ARG A 273 -8.73 9.64 -18.16
N SER A 274 -8.06 10.74 -17.89
CA SER A 274 -6.73 10.72 -17.27
C SER A 274 -6.53 11.92 -16.37
N GLY A 275 -5.73 11.70 -15.32
CA GLY A 275 -5.31 12.74 -14.38
C GLY A 275 -3.79 12.76 -14.24
N THR A 276 -3.19 13.94 -14.18
CA THR A 276 -1.76 14.12 -13.92
C THR A 276 -1.52 14.92 -12.66
N LEU A 277 -0.47 14.56 -11.93
CA LEU A 277 -0.04 15.25 -10.73
C LEU A 277 1.48 15.42 -10.76
N ASN A 278 1.94 16.67 -10.63
CA ASN A 278 3.36 16.97 -10.49
C ASN A 278 3.58 17.77 -9.22
N ILE A 279 4.33 17.20 -8.28
CA ILE A 279 4.50 17.79 -6.96
C ILE A 279 5.40 19.01 -6.95
N PHE A 280 6.32 19.16 -7.91
CA PHE A 280 7.23 20.30 -7.95
C PHE A 280 6.61 21.58 -8.50
N ASN A 281 5.83 21.47 -9.58
CA ASN A 281 5.18 22.65 -10.16
C ASN A 281 3.78 22.89 -9.63
N GLY A 282 3.24 21.98 -8.80
CA GLY A 282 1.94 22.11 -8.18
C GLY A 282 0.76 22.00 -9.15
N ILE A 283 0.98 21.54 -10.38
CA ILE A 283 -0.06 21.49 -11.41
C ILE A 283 -0.75 20.13 -11.44
N VAL A 284 -2.05 20.17 -11.45
CA VAL A 284 -2.96 19.06 -11.71
C VAL A 284 -3.48 19.18 -13.14
N GLY A 285 -3.30 18.14 -13.93
CA GLY A 285 -3.83 18.06 -15.28
C GLY A 285 -5.00 17.08 -15.34
N LEU A 286 -6.06 17.45 -16.02
CA LEU A 286 -7.27 16.64 -16.16
C LEU A 286 -7.63 16.52 -17.64
N THR A 287 -7.95 15.30 -18.09
CA THR A 287 -8.51 15.08 -19.43
C THR A 287 -9.84 14.34 -19.27
N PHE A 288 -10.92 14.99 -19.68
CA PHE A 288 -12.27 14.45 -19.60
C PHE A 288 -12.70 13.69 -20.86
N SER A 289 -13.84 13.02 -20.79
CA SER A 289 -14.43 12.26 -21.88
C SER A 289 -14.78 13.14 -23.11
N CYS A 290 -15.01 14.43 -22.91
CA CYS A 290 -15.26 15.40 -23.97
C CYS A 290 -13.98 15.92 -24.65
N ASP A 291 -12.82 15.27 -24.44
CA ASP A 291 -11.48 15.66 -24.88
C ASP A 291 -11.01 17.05 -24.37
N GLY A 292 -11.75 17.64 -23.45
CA GLY A 292 -11.32 18.83 -22.72
C GLY A 292 -10.14 18.50 -21.79
N SER A 293 -9.04 19.24 -21.95
CA SER A 293 -7.90 19.14 -21.04
C SER A 293 -7.78 20.44 -20.25
N HIS A 294 -7.64 20.31 -18.94
CA HIS A 294 -7.49 21.41 -17.99
C HIS A 294 -6.20 21.25 -17.21
N TYR A 295 -5.54 22.35 -16.94
CA TYR A 295 -4.34 22.41 -16.10
C TYR A 295 -4.58 23.48 -15.05
N VAL A 296 -4.64 23.05 -13.79
CA VAL A 296 -4.97 23.93 -12.67
C VAL A 296 -3.98 23.73 -11.52
N PRO A 297 -3.68 24.76 -10.72
CA PRO A 297 -2.95 24.58 -9.46
C PRO A 297 -3.71 23.64 -8.54
N TYR A 298 -2.99 22.84 -7.75
CA TYR A 298 -3.60 21.84 -6.87
C TYR A 298 -4.55 22.44 -5.83
N GLU A 299 -4.26 23.66 -5.34
CA GLU A 299 -5.12 24.38 -4.38
C GLU A 299 -6.47 24.69 -5.02
N GLU A 300 -6.44 25.30 -6.20
CA GLU A 300 -7.65 25.59 -6.97
C GLU A 300 -8.42 24.30 -7.31
N PHE A 301 -7.71 23.23 -7.64
CA PHE A 301 -8.32 21.93 -7.92
C PHE A 301 -9.04 21.35 -6.70
N LEU A 302 -8.46 21.46 -5.51
CA LEU A 302 -9.07 20.93 -4.27
C LEU A 302 -10.23 21.81 -3.78
N ASP A 303 -10.17 23.13 -4.03
CA ASP A 303 -11.23 24.07 -3.64
C ASP A 303 -12.49 23.95 -4.51
N LYS A 304 -12.34 23.49 -5.77
CA LYS A 304 -13.47 23.29 -6.67
C LYS A 304 -14.23 22.02 -6.32
N GLY A 305 -15.54 22.16 -6.07
CA GLY A 305 -16.46 21.02 -5.89
C GLY A 305 -16.67 20.22 -7.20
N GLN A 306 -17.34 19.09 -7.09
CA GLN A 306 -17.73 18.28 -8.27
C GLN A 306 -18.64 19.10 -9.21
N ASP A 307 -19.55 19.87 -8.66
CA ASP A 307 -20.52 20.72 -9.39
C ASP A 307 -19.84 21.69 -10.38
N PHE A 308 -18.65 22.19 -10.02
CA PHE A 308 -17.86 23.03 -10.91
C PHE A 308 -17.46 22.33 -12.22
N TRP A 309 -17.15 21.04 -12.13
CA TRP A 309 -16.66 20.27 -13.28
C TRP A 309 -17.80 19.75 -14.17
N VAL A 310 -18.99 19.57 -13.61
CA VAL A 310 -20.20 19.10 -14.34
C VAL A 310 -20.92 20.25 -15.03
N GLY A 311 -20.70 21.49 -14.61
CA GLY A 311 -21.30 22.67 -15.26
C GLY A 311 -22.75 22.94 -14.83
N GLU A 312 -23.14 22.58 -13.59
CA GLU A 312 -24.39 23.02 -12.94
C GLU A 312 -24.23 24.40 -12.26
#